data_3cd0edfbaa5d1a8ac290a5ad05cb5321
#
_entry.id   3cd0edfbaa5d1a8ac290a5ad05cb5321
#
_cell.length_a   1.000
_cell.length_b   1.000
_cell.length_c   1.000
_cell.angle_alpha   90.00
_cell.angle_beta   90.00
_cell.angle_gamma   90.00
#
_symmetry.space_group_name_H-M   'P 1'
#
loop_
_entity.id
_entity.type
_entity.pdbx_description
1 polymer ?
#
loop_
_entity_poly.entity_id
_entity_poly.type
_entity_poly.pdbx_seq_one_letter_code
_entity_poly.pdbx_strand_id
1 'polypeptide(L)'
;MINVNDLIQNAFQRVGICGDGEVPTPTQAMAGVADLQSLITELNTEDYLLENYVTYDAYVSKKIKFAVKPEHWYEIESPALIDLRIQNEQTEVGDVYKIKDKNEFYTIRWDSNSQIMRKDTNPTFNAYMTEYWPTFFVDAVPDRCIGVARKVGNTYKQLIPADKMMIDAQTKGHLAELYTIETEWVDVEHLHDPNDPNYKPTPVEYFVVEFDSNVSANFRITILKGIKIYKAEDKLQISSKYQSMIEDGLCVKLCQRYKYLEMKADFEKDFDSAKSMISRINSSNRPMLYQGYGANDYNSNYWRFWGGMGW
;
A
#
# COMPACT_ATOMS: atom_id res chain seq x y z
N MET A 1 16.35 3.20 5.60
CA MET A 1 15.30 2.59 6.44
C MET A 1 15.27 3.37 7.75
N ILE A 2 14.12 3.91 8.11
CA ILE A 2 13.96 4.83 9.24
C ILE A 2 13.24 4.08 10.37
N ASN A 3 13.73 4.19 11.60
CA ASN A 3 13.10 3.57 12.77
C ASN A 3 11.97 4.50 13.25
N VAL A 4 10.77 3.96 13.39
CA VAL A 4 9.58 4.71 13.83
C VAL A 4 9.73 5.19 15.28
N ASN A 5 10.26 4.33 16.16
CA ASN A 5 10.47 4.69 17.56
C ASN A 5 11.42 5.89 17.73
N ASP A 6 12.53 5.89 16.96
CA ASP A 6 13.50 6.98 17.00
C ASP A 6 12.88 8.31 16.51
N LEU A 7 12.08 8.27 15.44
CA LEU A 7 11.35 9.44 14.95
C LEU A 7 10.41 10.00 16.00
N ILE A 8 9.61 9.12 16.62
CA ILE A 8 8.65 9.53 17.65
C ILE A 8 9.39 10.11 18.85
N GLN A 9 10.39 9.42 19.36
CA GLN A 9 11.16 9.89 20.52
C GLN A 9 11.81 11.26 20.25
N ASN A 10 12.49 11.40 19.11
CA ASN A 10 13.12 12.68 18.74
C ASN A 10 12.08 13.80 18.63
N ALA A 11 10.94 13.56 17.99
CA ALA A 11 9.91 14.58 17.86
C ALA A 11 9.31 14.99 19.22
N PHE A 12 9.07 14.05 20.14
CA PHE A 12 8.59 14.34 21.49
C PHE A 12 9.60 15.17 22.31
N GLN A 13 10.90 14.87 22.17
CA GLN A 13 11.97 15.64 22.83
C GLN A 13 12.10 17.04 22.24
N ARG A 14 12.08 17.18 20.90
CA ARG A 14 12.16 18.49 20.22
C ARG A 14 10.99 19.42 20.57
N VAL A 15 9.80 18.87 20.74
CA VAL A 15 8.61 19.63 21.18
C VAL A 15 8.64 19.93 22.70
N GLY A 16 9.53 19.29 23.46
CA GLY A 16 9.64 19.47 24.91
C GLY A 16 8.56 18.75 25.72
N ILE A 17 7.90 17.74 25.13
CA ILE A 17 6.91 16.91 25.84
C ILE A 17 7.63 15.89 26.74
N CYS A 18 8.78 15.39 26.29
CA CYS A 18 9.69 14.53 27.04
C CYS A 18 11.01 15.28 27.24
N GLY A 19 11.66 15.06 28.38
CA GLY A 19 13.02 15.56 28.63
C GLY A 19 14.07 14.82 27.82
N ASP A 20 15.29 15.39 27.76
CA ASP A 20 16.41 14.73 27.10
C ASP A 20 16.69 13.35 27.71
N GLY A 21 16.66 12.32 26.88
CA GLY A 21 16.87 10.92 27.30
C GLY A 21 15.63 10.24 27.86
N GLU A 22 14.51 10.94 28.00
CA GLU A 22 13.23 10.33 28.40
C GLU A 22 12.56 9.65 27.20
N VAL A 23 11.89 8.52 27.48
CA VAL A 23 11.12 7.76 26.49
C VAL A 23 9.65 8.11 26.64
N PRO A 24 8.92 8.37 25.56
CA PRO A 24 7.47 8.58 25.61
C PRO A 24 6.75 7.43 26.32
N THR A 25 5.73 7.75 27.10
CA THR A 25 4.86 6.73 27.69
C THR A 25 4.19 5.90 26.59
N PRO A 26 3.73 4.67 26.87
CA PRO A 26 3.04 3.84 25.87
C PRO A 26 1.87 4.56 25.17
N THR A 27 1.08 5.33 25.94
CA THR A 27 -0.03 6.12 25.39
C THR A 27 0.46 7.24 24.46
N GLN A 28 1.56 7.91 24.81
CA GLN A 28 2.17 8.94 23.97
C GLN A 28 2.77 8.30 22.71
N ALA A 29 3.44 7.17 22.82
CA ALA A 29 3.99 6.44 21.68
C ALA A 29 2.89 6.05 20.69
N MET A 30 1.77 5.49 21.17
CA MET A 30 0.61 5.17 20.32
C MET A 30 0.03 6.41 19.62
N ALA A 31 -0.07 7.54 20.34
CA ALA A 31 -0.51 8.81 19.75
C ALA A 31 0.48 9.29 18.67
N GLY A 32 1.78 9.18 18.94
CA GLY A 32 2.84 9.49 17.98
C GLY A 32 2.78 8.60 16.71
N VAL A 33 2.51 7.30 16.85
CA VAL A 33 2.29 6.39 15.72
C VAL A 33 1.10 6.85 14.88
N ALA A 34 -0.02 7.20 15.50
CA ALA A 34 -1.21 7.67 14.78
C ALA A 34 -0.96 8.98 14.02
N ASP A 35 -0.26 9.94 14.65
CA ASP A 35 0.11 11.22 14.01
C ASP A 35 1.11 11.01 12.87
N LEU A 36 2.08 10.12 13.06
CA LEU A 36 3.05 9.76 12.03
C LEU A 36 2.38 9.07 10.84
N GLN A 37 1.45 8.13 11.09
CA GLN A 37 0.68 7.48 10.03
C GLN A 37 -0.11 8.51 9.20
N SER A 38 -0.79 9.44 9.88
CA SER A 38 -1.54 10.52 9.22
C SER A 38 -0.61 11.41 8.36
N LEU A 39 0.55 11.77 8.88
CA LEU A 39 1.55 12.57 8.17
C LEU A 39 2.10 11.84 6.93
N ILE A 40 2.46 10.56 7.07
CA ILE A 40 2.99 9.76 5.96
C ILE A 40 1.95 9.64 4.85
N THR A 41 0.69 9.40 5.19
CA THR A 41 -0.41 9.35 4.22
C THR A 41 -0.55 10.68 3.47
N GLU A 42 -0.50 11.80 4.19
CA GLU A 42 -0.55 13.14 3.61
C GLU A 42 0.61 13.37 2.63
N LEU A 43 1.86 13.14 3.08
CA LEU A 43 3.06 13.32 2.25
C LEU A 43 3.08 12.39 1.03
N ASN A 44 2.54 11.19 1.16
CA ASN A 44 2.45 10.23 0.06
C ASN A 44 1.41 10.70 -0.97
N THR A 45 0.26 11.19 -0.51
CA THR A 45 -0.81 11.73 -1.36
C THR A 45 -0.37 12.99 -2.11
N GLU A 46 0.44 13.84 -1.48
CA GLU A 46 0.98 15.09 -2.05
C GLU A 46 2.24 14.88 -2.93
N ASP A 47 2.64 13.65 -3.23
CA ASP A 47 3.81 13.31 -4.06
C ASP A 47 5.18 13.67 -3.50
N TYR A 48 5.32 13.85 -2.20
CA TYR A 48 6.63 14.07 -1.61
C TYR A 48 7.46 12.78 -1.53
N LEU A 49 6.83 11.61 -1.39
CA LEU A 49 7.49 10.32 -1.21
C LEU A 49 7.61 9.54 -2.54
N LEU A 50 8.16 10.15 -3.59
CA LEU A 50 8.22 9.60 -4.95
C LEU A 50 8.98 8.27 -5.11
N GLU A 51 9.86 7.91 -4.17
CA GLU A 51 10.58 6.63 -4.24
C GLU A 51 9.71 5.42 -3.88
N ASN A 52 8.46 5.69 -3.50
CA ASN A 52 7.52 4.66 -3.08
C ASN A 52 6.71 4.07 -4.24
N TYR A 53 7.08 4.36 -5.49
CA TYR A 53 6.46 3.74 -6.65
C TYR A 53 6.89 2.29 -6.82
N VAL A 54 5.91 1.45 -7.17
CA VAL A 54 6.15 0.07 -7.59
C VAL A 54 5.46 -0.18 -8.92
N THR A 55 6.16 -0.86 -9.81
CA THR A 55 5.63 -1.21 -11.14
C THR A 55 5.41 -2.71 -11.20
N TYR A 56 4.23 -3.09 -11.64
CA TYR A 56 3.82 -4.47 -11.84
C TYR A 56 3.54 -4.71 -13.32
N ASP A 57 4.07 -5.81 -13.85
CA ASP A 57 3.75 -6.27 -15.20
C ASP A 57 2.83 -7.50 -15.09
N ALA A 58 1.71 -7.50 -15.83
CA ALA A 58 0.75 -8.59 -15.80
C ALA A 58 0.14 -8.84 -17.19
N TYR A 59 -0.16 -10.11 -17.48
CA TYR A 59 -0.92 -10.52 -18.66
C TYR A 59 -2.35 -10.82 -18.26
N VAL A 60 -3.28 -9.94 -18.61
CA VAL A 60 -4.67 -10.00 -18.14
C VAL A 60 -5.66 -9.55 -19.21
N SER A 61 -6.94 -9.84 -18.98
CA SER A 61 -8.03 -9.40 -19.87
C SER A 61 -8.77 -8.18 -19.31
N LYS A 62 -9.34 -8.30 -18.11
CA LYS A 62 -10.31 -7.32 -17.61
C LYS A 62 -9.90 -6.59 -16.35
N LYS A 63 -9.39 -7.31 -15.35
CA LYS A 63 -9.10 -6.76 -14.01
C LYS A 63 -7.75 -7.23 -13.48
N ILE A 64 -7.14 -6.39 -12.66
CA ILE A 64 -5.99 -6.73 -11.81
C ILE A 64 -6.35 -6.30 -10.39
N LYS A 65 -6.03 -7.13 -9.41
CA LYS A 65 -6.26 -6.85 -8.00
C LYS A 65 -4.95 -6.69 -7.25
N PHE A 66 -4.96 -5.76 -6.29
CA PHE A 66 -3.93 -5.62 -5.27
C PHE A 66 -4.59 -5.86 -3.92
N ALA A 67 -4.23 -6.97 -3.28
CA ALA A 67 -4.77 -7.38 -2.00
C ALA A 67 -3.79 -7.07 -0.87
N VAL A 68 -4.29 -6.55 0.24
CA VAL A 68 -3.45 -6.38 1.44
C VAL A 68 -3.17 -7.75 2.04
N LYS A 69 -1.90 -7.99 2.35
CA LYS A 69 -1.49 -9.20 3.08
C LYS A 69 -2.17 -9.22 4.44
N PRO A 70 -2.74 -10.34 4.87
CA PRO A 70 -3.20 -10.51 6.25
C PRO A 70 -2.07 -10.26 7.26
N GLU A 71 -2.42 -9.94 8.50
CA GLU A 71 -1.44 -9.63 9.56
C GLU A 71 -0.43 -10.77 9.77
N HIS A 72 -0.90 -12.01 9.71
CA HIS A 72 -0.10 -13.23 9.87
C HIS A 72 0.16 -13.90 8.52
N TRP A 73 0.85 -13.21 7.62
CA TRP A 73 1.19 -13.70 6.29
C TRP A 73 2.61 -14.24 6.23
N TYR A 74 2.77 -15.46 5.71
CA TYR A 74 4.06 -16.11 5.55
C TYR A 74 4.24 -16.66 4.12
N GLU A 75 5.38 -16.43 3.52
CA GLU A 75 5.76 -17.07 2.25
C GLU A 75 6.74 -18.20 2.54
N ILE A 76 6.41 -19.41 2.09
CA ILE A 76 7.19 -20.63 2.33
C ILE A 76 7.41 -21.42 1.03
N GLU A 77 8.41 -22.27 1.02
CA GLU A 77 8.79 -23.04 -0.17
C GLU A 77 7.94 -24.29 -0.36
N SER A 78 7.43 -24.88 0.72
CA SER A 78 6.70 -26.15 0.67
C SER A 78 5.65 -26.23 1.77
N PRO A 79 4.49 -26.87 1.50
CA PRO A 79 3.47 -27.15 2.51
C PRO A 79 3.97 -28.00 3.68
N ALA A 80 5.02 -28.82 3.50
CA ALA A 80 5.63 -29.61 4.56
C ALA A 80 6.25 -28.74 5.67
N LEU A 81 6.69 -27.54 5.35
CA LEU A 81 7.21 -26.59 6.35
C LEU A 81 6.11 -26.08 7.29
N ILE A 82 4.86 -26.06 6.84
CA ILE A 82 3.72 -25.73 7.71
C ILE A 82 3.55 -26.79 8.77
N ASP A 83 3.62 -28.07 8.38
CA ASP A 83 3.47 -29.18 9.32
C ASP A 83 4.55 -29.17 10.39
N LEU A 84 5.80 -28.82 10.02
CA LEU A 84 6.90 -28.64 10.96
C LEU A 84 6.67 -27.48 11.92
N ARG A 85 6.12 -26.36 11.43
CA ARG A 85 5.78 -25.21 12.28
C ARG A 85 4.66 -25.53 13.24
N ILE A 86 3.63 -26.28 12.82
CA ILE A 86 2.55 -26.77 13.68
C ILE A 86 3.12 -27.66 14.79
N GLN A 87 3.99 -28.60 14.43
CA GLN A 87 4.63 -29.51 15.41
C GLN A 87 5.53 -28.77 16.42
N ASN A 88 6.13 -27.66 16.02
CA ASN A 88 6.98 -26.83 16.87
C ASN A 88 6.21 -25.71 17.59
N GLU A 89 4.88 -25.72 17.57
CA GLU A 89 4.03 -24.69 18.18
C GLU A 89 4.34 -23.25 17.72
N GLN A 90 4.74 -23.11 16.45
CA GLN A 90 5.13 -21.83 15.83
C GLN A 90 4.03 -21.27 14.92
N THR A 91 2.80 -21.68 15.12
CA THR A 91 1.65 -21.26 14.30
C THR A 91 0.51 -20.82 15.19
N GLU A 92 -0.27 -19.86 14.70
CA GLU A 92 -1.50 -19.41 15.35
C GLU A 92 -2.70 -19.66 14.42
N VAL A 93 -3.89 -19.73 15.03
CA VAL A 93 -5.12 -19.83 14.24
C VAL A 93 -5.31 -18.55 13.44
N GLY A 94 -5.52 -18.70 12.13
CA GLY A 94 -5.64 -17.58 11.21
C GLY A 94 -4.36 -17.27 10.43
N ASP A 95 -3.22 -17.88 10.76
CA ASP A 95 -2.00 -17.76 9.96
C ASP A 95 -2.25 -18.18 8.51
N VAL A 96 -1.81 -17.36 7.57
CA VAL A 96 -1.92 -17.61 6.14
C VAL A 96 -0.54 -17.87 5.53
N TYR A 97 -0.39 -19.02 4.90
CA TYR A 97 0.83 -19.44 4.23
C TYR A 97 0.64 -19.47 2.73
N LYS A 98 1.42 -18.68 2.00
CA LYS A 98 1.52 -18.75 0.54
C LYS A 98 2.73 -19.59 0.15
N ILE A 99 2.53 -20.53 -0.79
CA ILE A 99 3.66 -21.24 -1.39
C ILE A 99 4.36 -20.32 -2.40
N LYS A 100 5.68 -20.18 -2.29
CA LYS A 100 6.48 -19.41 -3.24
C LYS A 100 6.27 -19.97 -4.66
N ASP A 101 6.23 -19.08 -5.63
CA ASP A 101 6.07 -19.40 -7.06
C ASP A 101 4.79 -20.16 -7.43
N LYS A 102 3.84 -20.31 -6.48
CA LYS A 102 2.54 -20.90 -6.71
C LYS A 102 1.43 -20.03 -6.15
N ASN A 103 0.24 -20.15 -6.73
CA ASN A 103 -0.97 -19.55 -6.20
C ASN A 103 -1.70 -20.54 -5.28
N GLU A 104 -0.96 -21.14 -4.36
CA GLU A 104 -1.48 -22.06 -3.36
C GLU A 104 -1.40 -21.43 -1.98
N PHE A 105 -2.52 -21.39 -1.27
CA PHE A 105 -2.65 -20.80 0.05
C PHE A 105 -3.15 -21.83 1.04
N TYR A 106 -2.61 -21.76 2.25
CA TYR A 106 -3.01 -22.59 3.38
C TYR A 106 -3.31 -21.69 4.57
N THR A 107 -4.38 -22.01 5.31
CA THR A 107 -4.74 -21.31 6.55
C THR A 107 -4.66 -22.28 7.71
N ILE A 108 -4.17 -21.82 8.85
CA ILE A 108 -4.15 -22.60 10.08
C ILE A 108 -5.51 -22.48 10.77
N ARG A 109 -6.11 -23.63 11.08
CA ARG A 109 -7.38 -23.73 11.80
C ARG A 109 -7.24 -24.62 13.01
N TRP A 110 -8.08 -24.36 14.01
CA TRP A 110 -8.25 -25.23 15.14
C TRP A 110 -9.27 -26.33 14.78
N ASP A 111 -8.86 -27.58 14.89
CA ASP A 111 -9.78 -28.73 14.76
C ASP A 111 -10.32 -29.09 16.14
N SER A 112 -11.55 -28.72 16.43
CA SER A 112 -12.22 -28.97 17.70
C SER A 112 -12.40 -30.47 18.01
N ASN A 113 -12.46 -31.32 17.00
CA ASN A 113 -12.64 -32.77 17.14
C ASN A 113 -11.37 -33.47 17.61
N SER A 114 -10.23 -33.08 17.07
CA SER A 114 -8.92 -33.66 17.39
C SER A 114 -8.12 -32.81 18.36
N GLN A 115 -8.59 -31.61 18.70
CA GLN A 115 -7.90 -30.64 19.58
C GLN A 115 -6.47 -30.32 19.13
N ILE A 116 -6.27 -30.18 17.83
CA ILE A 116 -4.98 -29.85 17.24
C ILE A 116 -5.13 -28.75 16.18
N MET A 117 -4.07 -28.03 15.95
CA MET A 117 -3.98 -27.13 14.78
C MET A 117 -3.77 -27.93 13.51
N ARG A 118 -4.49 -27.60 12.46
CA ARG A 118 -4.36 -28.19 11.14
C ARG A 118 -4.18 -27.11 10.07
N LYS A 119 -3.38 -27.42 9.06
CA LYS A 119 -3.38 -26.64 7.84
C LYS A 119 -4.57 -27.06 6.98
N ASP A 120 -5.27 -26.11 6.43
CA ASP A 120 -6.37 -26.34 5.52
C ASP A 120 -6.12 -25.56 4.21
N THR A 121 -6.25 -26.24 3.07
CA THR A 121 -6.38 -25.56 1.80
C THR A 121 -7.77 -24.97 1.76
N ASN A 122 -7.89 -23.67 1.96
CA ASN A 122 -9.19 -23.04 1.83
C ASN A 122 -9.51 -22.83 0.33
N PRO A 123 -10.32 -23.70 -0.28
CA PRO A 123 -10.63 -23.57 -1.71
C PRO A 123 -11.36 -22.27 -2.02
N THR A 124 -12.16 -21.75 -1.09
CA THR A 124 -12.88 -20.49 -1.28
C THR A 124 -11.93 -19.29 -1.22
N PHE A 125 -10.98 -19.29 -0.28
CA PHE A 125 -9.95 -18.26 -0.22
C PHE A 125 -9.05 -18.32 -1.46
N ASN A 126 -8.64 -19.52 -1.88
CA ASN A 126 -7.87 -19.71 -3.09
C ASN A 126 -8.64 -19.25 -4.32
N ALA A 127 -9.89 -19.64 -4.48
CA ALA A 127 -10.76 -19.19 -5.56
C ALA A 127 -10.92 -17.68 -5.54
N TYR A 128 -11.24 -17.12 -4.39
CA TYR A 128 -11.46 -15.70 -4.22
C TYR A 128 -10.21 -14.86 -4.55
N MET A 129 -9.03 -15.32 -4.13
CA MET A 129 -7.77 -14.63 -4.35
C MET A 129 -7.18 -14.85 -5.74
N THR A 130 -7.52 -15.95 -6.43
CA THR A 130 -6.79 -16.36 -7.64
C THR A 130 -7.66 -16.67 -8.85
N GLU A 131 -8.97 -16.93 -8.68
CA GLU A 131 -9.74 -17.67 -9.68
C GLU A 131 -10.01 -16.91 -10.97
N TYR A 132 -10.14 -15.61 -10.94
CA TYR A 132 -10.55 -14.87 -12.15
C TYR A 132 -9.60 -13.75 -12.56
N TRP A 133 -8.78 -13.25 -11.63
CA TRP A 133 -7.96 -12.07 -11.86
C TRP A 133 -6.61 -12.21 -11.18
N PRO A 134 -5.50 -11.88 -11.86
CA PRO A 134 -4.20 -11.85 -11.20
C PRO A 134 -4.24 -10.92 -10.01
N THR A 135 -3.79 -11.44 -8.88
CA THR A 135 -3.75 -10.71 -7.61
C THR A 135 -2.30 -10.53 -7.19
N PHE A 136 -1.92 -9.27 -6.96
CA PHE A 136 -0.66 -8.91 -6.33
C PHE A 136 -0.90 -8.65 -4.85
N PHE A 137 -0.04 -9.22 -4.01
CA PHE A 137 -0.11 -9.01 -2.56
C PHE A 137 0.80 -7.87 -2.15
N VAL A 138 0.22 -6.91 -1.44
CA VAL A 138 0.88 -5.69 -0.98
C VAL A 138 0.77 -5.55 0.53
N ASP A 139 1.71 -4.85 1.16
CA ASP A 139 1.73 -4.68 2.62
C ASP A 139 0.68 -3.66 3.09
N ALA A 140 0.29 -2.73 2.22
CA ALA A 140 -0.81 -1.80 2.45
C ALA A 140 -1.52 -1.50 1.12
N VAL A 141 -2.78 -1.08 1.20
CA VAL A 141 -3.53 -0.65 0.00
C VAL A 141 -2.75 0.45 -0.71
N PRO A 142 -2.60 0.38 -2.04
CA PRO A 142 -2.00 1.46 -2.80
C PRO A 142 -2.75 2.77 -2.58
N ASP A 143 -2.04 3.85 -2.31
CA ASP A 143 -2.67 5.15 -2.14
C ASP A 143 -3.26 5.66 -3.45
N ARG A 144 -2.60 5.35 -4.57
CA ARG A 144 -3.14 5.62 -5.90
C ARG A 144 -2.42 4.85 -7.01
N CYS A 145 -3.05 4.77 -8.17
CA CYS A 145 -2.42 4.37 -9.42
C CYS A 145 -1.85 5.61 -10.13
N ILE A 146 -0.57 5.56 -10.44
CA ILE A 146 0.13 6.64 -11.14
C ILE A 146 -0.13 6.55 -12.65
N GLY A 147 -0.23 5.33 -13.17
CA GLY A 147 -0.53 5.11 -14.56
C GLY A 147 -0.57 3.65 -14.94
N VAL A 148 -1.27 3.39 -16.01
CA VAL A 148 -1.40 2.08 -16.62
C VAL A 148 -1.02 2.17 -18.09
N ALA A 149 -0.18 1.25 -18.55
CA ALA A 149 0.22 1.19 -19.94
C ALA A 149 0.07 -0.24 -20.48
N ARG A 150 -0.38 -0.35 -21.73
CA ARG A 150 -0.50 -1.62 -22.45
C ARG A 150 0.69 -1.81 -23.37
N LYS A 151 1.25 -3.00 -23.43
CA LYS A 151 2.32 -3.34 -24.36
C LYS A 151 1.79 -3.45 -25.78
N VAL A 152 2.44 -2.76 -26.71
CA VAL A 152 2.18 -2.79 -28.15
C VAL A 152 3.51 -3.02 -28.88
N GLY A 153 3.72 -4.23 -29.36
CA GLY A 153 5.03 -4.62 -29.88
C GLY A 153 6.12 -4.53 -28.82
N ASN A 154 7.13 -3.69 -29.05
CA ASN A 154 8.23 -3.45 -28.12
C ASN A 154 8.06 -2.19 -27.25
N THR A 155 6.93 -1.49 -27.38
CA THR A 155 6.65 -0.24 -26.65
C THR A 155 5.45 -0.41 -25.73
N TYR A 156 5.24 0.58 -24.88
CA TYR A 156 4.06 0.67 -24.00
C TYR A 156 3.22 1.88 -24.39
N LYS A 157 1.93 1.67 -24.65
CA LYS A 157 0.95 2.73 -24.88
C LYS A 157 0.23 3.01 -23.57
N GLN A 158 0.26 4.25 -23.11
CA GLN A 158 -0.46 4.69 -21.91
C GLN A 158 -1.97 4.58 -22.15
N LEU A 159 -2.70 4.08 -21.13
CA LEU A 159 -4.15 4.08 -21.10
C LEU A 159 -4.66 5.37 -20.44
N ILE A 160 -5.91 5.70 -20.74
CA ILE A 160 -6.58 6.90 -20.21
C ILE A 160 -7.43 6.50 -19.01
N PRO A 161 -7.33 7.17 -17.85
CA PRO A 161 -8.24 6.94 -16.75
C PRO A 161 -9.67 7.38 -17.13
N ALA A 162 -10.66 6.59 -16.75
CA ALA A 162 -12.06 6.82 -17.07
C ALA A 162 -12.97 6.42 -15.90
N ASP A 163 -14.18 6.95 -15.88
CA ASP A 163 -15.18 6.56 -14.91
C ASP A 163 -15.70 5.15 -15.17
N LYS A 164 -16.18 4.47 -14.12
CA LYS A 164 -16.72 3.12 -14.19
C LYS A 164 -17.83 3.00 -15.23
N MET A 165 -18.72 3.99 -15.32
CA MET A 165 -19.80 3.97 -16.30
C MET A 165 -19.29 3.93 -17.75
N MET A 166 -18.15 4.59 -18.03
CA MET A 166 -17.53 4.55 -19.36
C MET A 166 -16.94 3.16 -19.64
N ILE A 167 -16.30 2.55 -18.65
CA ILE A 167 -15.74 1.19 -18.77
C ILE A 167 -16.85 0.18 -19.06
N ASP A 168 -17.94 0.25 -18.31
CA ASP A 168 -19.06 -0.69 -18.45
C ASP A 168 -19.85 -0.51 -19.76
N ALA A 169 -19.88 0.71 -20.30
CA ALA A 169 -20.55 1.03 -21.56
C ALA A 169 -19.77 0.61 -22.82
N GLN A 170 -18.47 0.32 -22.69
CA GLN A 170 -17.62 -0.02 -23.82
C GLN A 170 -17.96 -1.39 -24.41
N THR A 171 -17.85 -1.48 -25.72
CA THR A 171 -18.12 -2.74 -26.46
C THR A 171 -16.95 -3.72 -26.23
N LYS A 172 -17.28 -4.91 -25.79
CA LYS A 172 -16.33 -5.99 -25.54
C LYS A 172 -15.68 -6.44 -26.86
N GLY A 173 -14.37 -6.66 -26.86
CA GLY A 173 -13.66 -7.28 -27.98
C GLY A 173 -12.59 -6.42 -28.65
N HIS A 174 -12.36 -5.18 -28.20
CA HIS A 174 -11.22 -4.36 -28.60
C HIS A 174 -10.09 -4.40 -27.58
N LEU A 175 -8.90 -3.99 -27.96
CA LEU A 175 -7.78 -3.84 -27.02
C LEU A 175 -8.00 -2.67 -26.09
N ALA A 176 -7.70 -2.85 -24.80
CA ALA A 176 -7.93 -1.85 -23.78
C ALA A 176 -7.29 -0.49 -24.10
N GLU A 177 -8.07 0.56 -23.94
CA GLU A 177 -7.64 1.96 -24.09
C GLU A 177 -7.93 2.79 -22.85
N LEU A 178 -8.92 2.35 -22.05
CA LEU A 178 -9.35 3.00 -20.82
C LEU A 178 -9.14 2.08 -19.62
N TYR A 179 -9.00 2.69 -18.45
CA TYR A 179 -9.01 1.97 -17.17
C TYR A 179 -9.71 2.78 -16.09
N THR A 180 -10.26 2.09 -15.10
CA THR A 180 -10.77 2.69 -13.86
C THR A 180 -10.12 2.04 -12.65
N ILE A 181 -10.24 2.70 -11.50
CA ILE A 181 -9.70 2.24 -10.24
C ILE A 181 -10.83 2.21 -9.24
N GLU A 182 -10.96 1.10 -8.55
CA GLU A 182 -11.96 0.90 -7.51
C GLU A 182 -11.32 0.31 -6.26
N THR A 183 -11.89 0.61 -5.11
CA THR A 183 -11.59 -0.09 -3.87
C THR A 183 -12.78 -0.97 -3.55
N GLU A 184 -12.55 -2.27 -3.53
CA GLU A 184 -13.56 -3.26 -3.17
C GLU A 184 -13.27 -3.80 -1.77
N TRP A 185 -14.29 -3.90 -0.93
CA TRP A 185 -14.21 -4.56 0.38
C TRP A 185 -14.92 -5.88 0.29
N VAL A 186 -14.27 -6.92 0.75
CA VAL A 186 -14.85 -8.24 0.75
C VAL A 186 -14.66 -8.91 2.10
N ASP A 187 -15.77 -9.32 2.68
CA ASP A 187 -15.74 -10.12 3.89
C ASP A 187 -15.23 -11.52 3.56
N VAL A 188 -14.07 -11.83 4.10
CA VAL A 188 -13.50 -13.17 3.97
C VAL A 188 -14.05 -14.02 5.11
N GLU A 189 -15.29 -14.47 4.96
CA GLU A 189 -16.00 -15.28 5.96
C GLU A 189 -15.30 -16.59 6.34
N HIS A 190 -14.28 -16.99 5.57
CA HIS A 190 -13.75 -18.35 5.60
C HIS A 190 -12.41 -18.50 6.31
N LEU A 191 -11.86 -17.43 6.86
CA LEU A 191 -10.62 -17.53 7.65
C LEU A 191 -10.84 -18.05 9.09
N HIS A 192 -12.10 -18.10 9.54
CA HIS A 192 -12.45 -18.51 10.89
C HIS A 192 -13.52 -19.62 10.88
N ASP A 193 -13.60 -20.39 11.97
CA ASP A 193 -14.69 -21.35 12.18
C ASP A 193 -16.01 -20.55 12.30
N PRO A 194 -17.02 -20.78 11.45
CA PRO A 194 -18.31 -20.11 11.54
C PRO A 194 -19.06 -20.40 12.85
N ASN A 195 -18.63 -21.40 13.62
CA ASN A 195 -19.19 -21.73 14.93
C ASN A 195 -18.41 -21.09 16.09
N ASP A 196 -17.35 -20.32 15.83
CA ASP A 196 -16.65 -19.56 16.87
C ASP A 196 -17.51 -18.36 17.29
N PRO A 197 -17.97 -18.28 18.56
CA PRO A 197 -18.77 -17.16 19.04
C PRO A 197 -18.03 -15.81 19.03
N ASN A 198 -16.71 -15.83 18.91
CA ASN A 198 -15.88 -14.64 18.78
C ASN A 198 -15.57 -14.28 17.31
N TYR A 199 -16.15 -15.01 16.37
CA TYR A 199 -15.97 -14.76 14.96
C TYR A 199 -16.40 -13.33 14.58
N LYS A 200 -15.47 -12.59 14.06
CA LYS A 200 -15.74 -11.31 13.38
C LYS A 200 -15.19 -11.42 11.97
N PRO A 201 -16.03 -11.27 10.94
CA PRO A 201 -15.54 -11.21 9.57
C PRO A 201 -14.51 -10.09 9.47
N THR A 202 -13.34 -10.40 8.96
CA THR A 202 -12.29 -9.41 8.69
C THR A 202 -12.40 -9.02 7.23
N PRO A 203 -12.87 -7.81 6.90
CA PRO A 203 -12.94 -7.37 5.52
C PRO A 203 -11.52 -7.27 4.94
N VAL A 204 -11.34 -7.81 3.76
CA VAL A 204 -10.11 -7.63 2.99
C VAL A 204 -10.35 -6.52 1.97
N GLU A 205 -9.50 -5.53 2.01
CA GLU A 205 -9.53 -4.41 1.09
C GLU A 205 -8.73 -4.74 -0.16
N TYR A 206 -9.36 -4.58 -1.32
CA TYR A 206 -8.75 -4.73 -2.62
C TYR A 206 -8.70 -3.40 -3.36
N PHE A 207 -7.55 -3.09 -3.89
CA PHE A 207 -7.40 -2.06 -4.90
C PHE A 207 -7.47 -2.74 -6.27
N VAL A 208 -8.44 -2.35 -7.09
CA VAL A 208 -8.76 -3.00 -8.36
C VAL A 208 -8.52 -2.02 -9.51
N VAL A 209 -7.77 -2.47 -10.52
CA VAL A 209 -7.65 -1.78 -11.80
C VAL A 209 -8.45 -2.56 -12.83
N GLU A 210 -9.51 -1.95 -13.36
CA GLU A 210 -10.39 -2.55 -14.37
C GLU A 210 -10.22 -1.88 -15.73
N PHE A 211 -10.28 -2.67 -16.79
CA PHE A 211 -10.10 -2.24 -18.17
C PHE A 211 -11.41 -2.32 -18.98
N ASP A 212 -11.53 -1.47 -20.00
CA ASP A 212 -12.65 -1.43 -20.94
C ASP A 212 -12.66 -2.60 -21.95
N SER A 213 -11.85 -3.63 -21.73
CA SER A 213 -11.66 -4.73 -22.68
C SER A 213 -11.62 -6.08 -21.99
N ASN A 214 -12.13 -7.12 -22.67
CA ASN A 214 -11.98 -8.52 -22.30
C ASN A 214 -10.84 -9.22 -23.06
N VAL A 215 -10.11 -8.50 -23.90
CA VAL A 215 -8.98 -9.06 -24.67
C VAL A 215 -7.73 -9.05 -23.82
N SER A 216 -7.11 -10.22 -23.64
CA SER A 216 -5.89 -10.34 -22.86
C SER A 216 -4.72 -9.61 -23.51
N ALA A 217 -4.00 -8.83 -22.71
CA ALA A 217 -2.81 -8.11 -23.12
C ALA A 217 -1.81 -8.02 -21.96
N ASN A 218 -0.57 -7.65 -22.28
CA ASN A 218 0.42 -7.33 -21.26
C ASN A 218 0.24 -5.88 -20.82
N PHE A 219 0.03 -5.68 -19.53
CA PHE A 219 -0.09 -4.36 -18.90
C PHE A 219 1.06 -4.11 -17.95
N ARG A 220 1.42 -2.84 -17.87
CA ARG A 220 2.33 -2.29 -16.87
C ARG A 220 1.57 -1.31 -16.00
N ILE A 221 1.46 -1.60 -14.72
CA ILE A 221 0.73 -0.80 -13.74
C ILE A 221 1.75 -0.20 -12.77
N THR A 222 1.76 1.11 -12.66
CA THR A 222 2.58 1.82 -11.68
C THR A 222 1.67 2.35 -10.60
N ILE A 223 1.90 1.92 -9.37
CA ILE A 223 1.15 2.35 -8.20
C ILE A 223 2.06 3.08 -7.22
N LEU A 224 1.49 3.99 -6.45
CA LEU A 224 2.09 4.54 -5.26
C LEU A 224 1.78 3.59 -4.10
N LYS A 225 2.82 2.97 -3.56
CA LYS A 225 2.68 1.98 -2.49
C LYS A 225 2.15 2.64 -1.24
N GLY A 226 1.08 2.13 -0.68
CA GLY A 226 0.62 2.53 0.65
C GLY A 226 1.66 2.19 1.72
N ILE A 227 1.75 3.03 2.73
CA ILE A 227 2.65 2.83 3.88
C ILE A 227 1.78 2.74 5.12
N LYS A 228 1.86 1.63 5.83
CA LYS A 228 1.12 1.42 7.07
C LYS A 228 2.07 1.19 8.23
N ILE A 229 1.84 1.90 9.31
CA ILE A 229 2.60 1.80 10.56
C ILE A 229 1.65 1.24 11.60
N TYR A 230 2.01 0.11 12.19
CA TYR A 230 1.18 -0.54 13.21
C TYR A 230 1.71 -0.29 14.61
N LYS A 231 3.03 -0.27 14.76
CA LYS A 231 3.71 -0.22 16.07
C LYS A 231 4.92 0.72 16.03
N ALA A 232 5.34 1.17 17.19
CA ALA A 232 6.53 2.01 17.31
C ALA A 232 7.82 1.28 16.91
N GLU A 233 7.85 -0.06 17.00
CA GLU A 233 8.99 -0.89 16.61
C GLU A 233 9.12 -1.09 15.11
N ASP A 234 8.16 -0.64 14.32
CA ASP A 234 8.17 -0.78 12.88
C ASP A 234 9.32 0.03 12.25
N LYS A 235 9.72 -0.39 11.06
CA LYS A 235 10.73 0.30 10.26
C LYS A 235 10.11 0.79 8.97
N LEU A 236 10.14 2.10 8.78
CA LEU A 236 9.71 2.70 7.52
C LEU A 236 10.68 2.35 6.41
N GLN A 237 10.17 1.74 5.36
CA GLN A 237 10.94 1.42 4.14
C GLN A 237 11.02 2.65 3.22
N ILE A 238 11.40 3.78 3.78
CA ILE A 238 11.56 5.06 3.09
C ILE A 238 13.03 5.46 3.15
N SER A 239 13.49 6.19 2.15
CA SER A 239 14.86 6.73 2.13
C SER A 239 15.09 7.70 3.27
N SER A 240 16.28 7.65 3.87
CA SER A 240 16.69 8.57 4.95
C SER A 240 16.69 10.04 4.53
N LYS A 241 16.72 10.35 3.25
CA LYS A 241 16.62 11.74 2.75
C LYS A 241 15.32 12.44 3.16
N TYR A 242 14.25 11.67 3.44
CA TYR A 242 12.96 12.20 3.89
C TYR A 242 12.86 12.36 5.41
N GLN A 243 13.83 11.88 6.16
CA GLN A 243 13.75 11.79 7.63
C GLN A 243 13.50 13.15 8.29
N SER A 244 14.27 14.18 7.91
CA SER A 244 14.10 15.53 8.47
C SER A 244 12.70 16.07 8.20
N MET A 245 12.21 15.96 6.96
CA MET A 245 10.86 16.42 6.61
C MET A 245 9.78 15.70 7.44
N ILE A 246 9.91 14.38 7.62
CA ILE A 246 8.94 13.59 8.39
C ILE A 246 9.00 13.98 9.87
N GLU A 247 10.20 14.19 10.41
CA GLU A 247 10.40 14.57 11.81
C GLU A 247 9.84 15.97 12.10
N ASP A 248 10.10 16.96 11.24
CA ASP A 248 9.56 18.32 11.38
C ASP A 248 8.02 18.31 11.25
N GLY A 249 7.46 17.59 10.29
CA GLY A 249 6.02 17.42 10.15
C GLY A 249 5.37 16.73 11.35
N LEU A 250 6.05 15.74 11.95
CA LEU A 250 5.57 15.10 13.18
C LEU A 250 5.58 16.09 14.36
N CYS A 251 6.62 16.93 14.49
CA CYS A 251 6.65 18.00 15.49
C CYS A 251 5.46 18.96 15.34
N VAL A 252 5.09 19.34 14.11
CA VAL A 252 3.89 20.18 13.85
C VAL A 252 2.62 19.50 14.38
N LYS A 253 2.41 18.21 14.06
CA LYS A 253 1.23 17.46 14.52
C LYS A 253 1.21 17.31 16.05
N LEU A 254 2.36 17.03 16.67
CA LEU A 254 2.47 16.96 18.13
C LEU A 254 2.21 18.32 18.81
N CYS A 255 2.75 19.41 18.28
CA CYS A 255 2.43 20.76 18.78
C CYS A 255 0.92 21.05 18.74
N GLN A 256 0.26 20.63 17.67
CA GLN A 256 -1.19 20.79 17.54
C GLN A 256 -1.96 19.91 18.54
N ARG A 257 -1.56 18.66 18.72
CA ARG A 257 -2.18 17.73 19.68
C ARG A 257 -2.04 18.18 21.13
N TYR A 258 -0.85 18.63 21.51
CA TYR A 258 -0.52 19.01 22.88
C TYR A 258 -0.67 20.51 23.15
N LYS A 259 -1.17 21.30 22.17
CA LYS A 259 -1.45 22.74 22.25
C LYS A 259 -0.22 23.62 22.49
N TYR A 260 0.96 23.20 22.04
CA TYR A 260 2.16 24.04 22.04
C TYR A 260 2.19 24.96 20.80
N LEU A 261 1.21 25.89 20.74
CA LEU A 261 0.96 26.72 19.56
C LEU A 261 2.06 27.71 19.25
N GLU A 262 2.81 28.17 20.27
CA GLU A 262 3.92 29.11 20.10
C GLU A 262 5.07 28.51 19.29
N MET A 263 5.41 27.23 19.54
CA MET A 263 6.47 26.50 18.84
C MET A 263 6.01 26.00 17.47
N LYS A 264 4.70 25.84 17.27
CA LYS A 264 4.13 25.27 16.05
C LYS A 264 4.57 26.04 14.80
N ALA A 265 4.57 27.39 14.87
CA ALA A 265 4.91 28.22 13.71
C ALA A 265 6.36 28.04 13.24
N ASP A 266 7.29 27.81 14.17
CA ASP A 266 8.69 27.53 13.82
C ASP A 266 8.83 26.17 13.14
N PHE A 267 8.19 25.11 13.68
CA PHE A 267 8.18 23.79 13.06
C PHE A 267 7.46 23.77 11.70
N GLU A 268 6.37 24.54 11.53
CA GLU A 268 5.71 24.69 10.22
C GLU A 268 6.65 25.29 9.19
N LYS A 269 7.41 26.30 9.54
CA LYS A 269 8.41 26.92 8.65
C LYS A 269 9.52 25.94 8.26
N ASP A 270 10.03 25.16 9.22
CA ASP A 270 11.06 24.16 8.96
C ASP A 270 10.51 23.04 8.07
N PHE A 271 9.28 22.57 8.34
CA PHE A 271 8.58 21.58 7.55
C PHE A 271 8.36 22.04 6.11
N ASP A 272 7.87 23.26 5.89
CA ASP A 272 7.67 23.83 4.55
C ASP A 272 9.00 24.00 3.79
N SER A 273 10.06 24.37 4.49
CA SER A 273 11.41 24.44 3.93
C SER A 273 11.87 23.06 3.48
N ALA A 274 11.69 22.03 4.31
CA ALA A 274 12.04 20.66 3.99
C ALA A 274 11.18 20.11 2.82
N LYS A 275 9.87 20.38 2.80
CA LYS A 275 8.98 20.06 1.66
C LYS A 275 9.48 20.70 0.36
N SER A 276 9.86 21.97 0.41
CA SER A 276 10.39 22.70 -0.76
C SER A 276 11.69 22.09 -1.27
N MET A 277 12.59 21.69 -0.38
CA MET A 277 13.85 21.02 -0.72
C MET A 277 13.58 19.67 -1.40
N ILE A 278 12.72 18.84 -0.81
CA ILE A 278 12.35 17.52 -1.36
C ILE A 278 11.66 17.69 -2.72
N SER A 279 10.77 18.67 -2.87
CA SER A 279 10.12 18.95 -4.16
C SER A 279 11.13 19.27 -5.27
N ARG A 280 12.21 20.03 -4.96
CA ARG A 280 13.29 20.31 -5.91
C ARG A 280 14.06 19.03 -6.30
N ILE A 281 14.39 18.19 -5.32
CA ILE A 281 15.05 16.89 -5.55
C ILE A 281 14.16 15.99 -6.41
N ASN A 282 12.88 15.92 -6.08
CA ASN A 282 11.92 15.10 -6.80
C ASN A 282 11.68 15.60 -8.22
N SER A 283 11.70 16.91 -8.47
CA SER A 283 11.54 17.47 -9.82
C SER A 283 12.71 17.12 -10.74
N SER A 284 13.93 16.98 -10.20
CA SER A 284 15.11 16.55 -10.94
C SER A 284 15.15 15.04 -11.18
N ASN A 285 14.51 14.26 -10.30
CA ASN A 285 14.51 12.80 -10.31
C ASN A 285 13.18 12.17 -10.75
N ARG A 286 12.27 12.95 -11.35
CA ARG A 286 11.03 12.38 -11.89
C ARG A 286 11.38 11.23 -12.82
N PRO A 287 10.93 10.02 -12.56
CA PRO A 287 11.25 8.88 -13.41
C PRO A 287 10.83 9.20 -14.85
N MET A 288 11.71 8.92 -15.80
CA MET A 288 11.53 9.12 -17.24
C MET A 288 10.35 8.31 -17.84
N LEU A 289 9.42 7.83 -17.04
CA LEU A 289 8.17 7.22 -17.51
C LEU A 289 7.41 8.14 -18.48
N TYR A 290 7.70 9.44 -18.45
CA TYR A 290 7.07 10.48 -19.28
C TYR A 290 7.93 11.00 -20.42
N GLN A 291 9.20 10.63 -20.52
CA GLN A 291 10.09 11.14 -21.59
C GLN A 291 10.11 10.27 -22.86
N GLY A 292 9.39 9.15 -22.88
CA GLY A 292 9.40 8.21 -24.02
C GLY A 292 8.40 8.52 -25.15
N TYR A 293 7.59 9.54 -25.01
CA TYR A 293 6.64 9.92 -26.07
C TYR A 293 7.16 11.16 -26.78
N GLY A 294 7.58 10.94 -28.02
CA GLY A 294 8.03 12.00 -28.92
C GLY A 294 7.01 13.14 -28.99
N ALA A 295 7.53 14.35 -29.16
CA ALA A 295 6.82 15.63 -29.17
C ALA A 295 5.69 15.78 -30.22
N ASN A 296 5.27 14.68 -30.84
CA ASN A 296 4.30 14.69 -31.95
C ASN A 296 2.96 14.01 -31.62
N ASP A 297 2.74 13.49 -30.39
CA ASP A 297 1.43 12.94 -30.06
C ASP A 297 0.54 13.97 -29.38
N TYR A 298 -0.67 14.07 -29.86
CA TYR A 298 -1.75 15.02 -29.55
C TYR A 298 -2.16 15.11 -28.06
N ASN A 299 -1.48 14.43 -27.16
CA ASN A 299 -1.81 14.33 -25.74
C ASN A 299 -1.00 15.22 -24.79
N SER A 300 -0.16 16.15 -25.32
CA SER A 300 0.57 17.11 -24.47
C SER A 300 -0.35 18.05 -23.66
N ASN A 301 -1.61 18.17 -24.07
CA ASN A 301 -2.58 19.02 -23.37
C ASN A 301 -3.26 18.35 -22.15
N TYR A 302 -3.28 17.00 -22.09
CA TYR A 302 -3.93 16.30 -20.98
C TYR A 302 -3.14 16.43 -19.66
N TRP A 303 -1.83 16.49 -19.74
CA TRP A 303 -0.96 16.61 -18.57
C TRP A 303 -0.87 18.04 -18.02
N ARG A 304 -1.18 19.04 -18.83
CA ARG A 304 -1.31 20.43 -18.33
C ARG A 304 -2.51 20.62 -17.40
N PHE A 305 -3.53 19.77 -17.50
CA PHE A 305 -4.71 19.87 -16.66
C PHE A 305 -4.47 19.34 -15.23
N TRP A 306 -3.57 18.38 -15.06
CA TRP A 306 -3.24 17.79 -13.73
C TRP A 306 -2.00 18.41 -13.08
N GLY A 307 -1.13 19.04 -13.84
CA GLY A 307 0.08 19.71 -13.33
C GLY A 307 -0.08 21.20 -13.06
N GLY A 308 -1.26 21.75 -13.28
CA GLY A 308 -1.51 23.18 -13.31
C GLY A 308 -2.24 23.78 -12.11
N MET A 309 -2.49 23.02 -11.06
CA MET A 309 -2.96 23.58 -9.77
C MET A 309 -1.90 23.34 -8.70
N GLY A 310 -0.81 24.05 -8.81
CA GLY A 310 0.21 24.15 -7.80
C GLY A 310 0.75 25.57 -7.84
N TRP A 311 0.25 26.38 -6.95
CA TRP A 311 0.89 27.62 -6.52
C TRP A 311 2.07 27.33 -5.63
#